data_f6212bcb1256c0eeb06aa7e033b95474
#
_entry.id   f6212bcb1256c0eeb06aa7e033b95474
#
_cell.length_a   1.000
_cell.length_b   1.000
_cell.length_c   1.000
_cell.angle_alpha   90.00
_cell.angle_beta   90.00
_cell.angle_gamma   90.00
#
_symmetry.space_group_name_H-M   'P 1'
#
loop_
_entity.id
_entity.type
_entity.pdbx_description
1 polymer ?
#
loop_
_entity_poly.entity_id
_entity_poly.type
_entity_poly.pdbx_seq_one_letter_code
_entity_poly.pdbx_strand_id
1 'polypeptide(L)'
;MPQITIHDAAKAVSVRKVPRGTLLLHALGGGVEAPCGGHGRCGKCRVTVQGALSSPDPRETSLLGAAALRRGVRLACLTTVEGDCTVTLGADRAVQVIRSDGTMPVFAPEPIFEKYGAAVDIGTTTLAARLYGRTGALLAQAAAPNPQRIYGADVITRTEKSLAGERESLARCIRDGIDSLLRQMSAQAGIPPEAVDTVVLTGNTAMLYLLTARDVDCLSHAPFLADELFGRYAEPEELRLSAAPKARLYLPRCISAFVGADITSARVASQICTRPESALLADIG
;
A
#
# COMPACT_ATOMS: atom_id res chain seq x y z
N MET A 1 4.08 -1.37 28.09
CA MET A 1 4.36 -1.32 26.64
C MET A 1 5.01 0.02 26.36
N PRO A 2 6.21 0.06 25.75
CA PRO A 2 6.85 1.29 25.32
C PRO A 2 5.95 2.18 24.45
N GLN A 3 6.12 3.48 24.62
CA GLN A 3 5.40 4.52 23.87
C GLN A 3 6.37 5.17 22.87
N ILE A 4 5.96 5.27 21.61
CA ILE A 4 6.70 5.93 20.56
C ILE A 4 5.96 7.21 20.18
N THR A 5 6.61 8.36 20.34
CA THR A 5 6.13 9.65 19.83
C THR A 5 6.77 9.91 18.47
N ILE A 6 5.97 10.06 17.43
CA ILE A 6 6.43 10.20 16.05
C ILE A 6 6.10 11.62 15.58
N HIS A 7 7.14 12.36 15.20
CA HIS A 7 7.04 13.67 14.54
C HIS A 7 7.26 13.48 13.04
N ASP A 8 6.28 13.77 12.22
CA ASP A 8 6.43 13.73 10.77
C ASP A 8 6.99 15.04 10.20
N ALA A 9 7.28 15.05 8.90
CA ALA A 9 7.79 16.22 8.20
C ALA A 9 6.80 17.42 8.19
N ALA A 10 5.49 17.16 8.34
CA ALA A 10 4.44 18.17 8.41
C ALA A 10 4.22 18.68 9.84
N LYS A 11 5.08 18.30 10.80
CA LYS A 11 4.99 18.60 12.23
C LYS A 11 3.76 17.99 12.92
N ALA A 12 3.05 17.06 12.29
CA ALA A 12 2.03 16.29 12.98
C ALA A 12 2.69 15.32 13.97
N VAL A 13 2.05 15.15 15.14
CA VAL A 13 2.52 14.28 16.20
C VAL A 13 1.56 13.13 16.36
N SER A 14 2.08 11.91 16.28
CA SER A 14 1.31 10.71 16.57
C SER A 14 1.99 9.88 17.66
N VAL A 15 1.20 9.14 18.43
CA VAL A 15 1.70 8.32 19.54
C VAL A 15 1.24 6.88 19.32
N ARG A 16 2.18 5.94 19.46
CA ARG A 16 1.92 4.50 19.33
C ARG A 16 2.47 3.74 20.52
N LYS A 17 1.77 2.71 20.97
CA LYS A 17 2.25 1.76 21.98
C LYS A 17 2.60 0.46 21.29
N VAL A 18 3.82 -0.05 21.51
CA VAL A 18 4.32 -1.28 20.90
C VAL A 18 4.97 -2.18 21.96
N PRO A 19 5.05 -3.49 21.74
CA PRO A 19 5.83 -4.38 22.57
C PRO A 19 7.31 -3.99 22.59
N ARG A 20 8.00 -4.22 23.71
CA ARG A 20 9.46 -4.13 23.78
C ARG A 20 10.09 -5.13 22.81
N GLY A 21 11.18 -4.74 22.12
CA GLY A 21 11.82 -5.53 21.09
C GLY A 21 11.17 -5.39 19.70
N THR A 22 10.11 -4.60 19.55
CA THR A 22 9.51 -4.32 18.24
C THR A 22 10.52 -3.60 17.34
N LEU A 23 10.69 -4.07 16.11
CA LEU A 23 11.51 -3.40 15.11
C LEU A 23 10.94 -2.01 14.80
N LEU A 24 11.77 -0.98 14.86
CA LEU A 24 11.31 0.40 14.69
C LEU A 24 10.67 0.64 13.32
N LEU A 25 11.14 -0.03 12.27
CA LEU A 25 10.54 0.01 10.93
C LEU A 25 9.05 -0.40 10.95
N HIS A 26 8.71 -1.47 11.64
CA HIS A 26 7.32 -1.95 11.77
C HIS A 26 6.50 -1.03 12.68
N ALA A 27 7.10 -0.54 13.75
CA ALA A 27 6.46 0.40 14.66
C ALA A 27 6.06 1.72 13.99
N LEU A 28 6.82 2.17 12.98
CA LEU A 28 6.56 3.39 12.22
C LEU A 28 5.50 3.20 11.11
N GLY A 29 5.16 1.97 10.73
CA GLY A 29 4.00 1.63 9.90
C GLY A 29 3.91 2.43 8.60
N GLY A 30 4.88 2.31 7.71
CA GLY A 30 4.86 2.98 6.40
C GLY A 30 5.36 4.43 6.41
N GLY A 31 5.66 5.03 7.55
CA GLY A 31 6.26 6.37 7.65
C GLY A 31 7.71 6.45 7.16
N VAL A 32 8.35 5.31 6.88
CA VAL A 32 9.76 5.22 6.44
C VAL A 32 9.89 4.20 5.32
N GLU A 33 10.62 4.56 4.27
CA GLU A 33 10.89 3.65 3.17
C GLU A 33 12.02 2.66 3.50
N ALA A 34 11.82 1.40 3.13
CA ALA A 34 12.83 0.36 3.24
C ALA A 34 13.04 -0.34 1.87
N PRO A 35 13.63 0.33 0.86
CA PRO A 35 13.73 -0.21 -0.50
C PRO A 35 14.39 -1.59 -0.57
N CYS A 36 15.30 -1.90 0.34
CA CYS A 36 15.93 -3.22 0.43
C CYS A 36 15.14 -4.24 1.26
N GLY A 37 13.83 -4.03 1.51
CA GLY A 37 13.02 -4.94 2.32
C GLY A 37 13.48 -5.10 3.77
N GLY A 38 14.14 -4.10 4.33
CA GLY A 38 14.62 -4.15 5.72
C GLY A 38 15.93 -4.94 5.93
N HIS A 39 16.63 -5.32 4.85
CA HIS A 39 17.89 -6.11 4.95
C HIS A 39 19.09 -5.34 5.48
N GLY A 40 18.98 -4.05 5.82
CA GLY A 40 20.08 -3.25 6.35
C GLY A 40 21.21 -2.97 5.36
N ARG A 41 20.93 -2.99 4.03
CA ARG A 41 21.93 -2.84 2.98
C ARG A 41 21.96 -1.46 2.31
N CYS A 42 20.81 -0.77 2.23
CA CYS A 42 20.69 0.46 1.43
C CYS A 42 20.87 1.76 2.22
N GLY A 43 20.79 1.73 3.54
CA GLY A 43 20.89 2.91 4.40
C GLY A 43 19.79 3.96 4.19
N LYS A 44 18.64 3.62 3.56
CA LYS A 44 17.59 4.58 3.22
C LYS A 44 16.56 4.81 4.34
N CYS A 45 16.34 3.83 5.22
CA CYS A 45 15.37 3.92 6.33
C CYS A 45 15.90 4.74 7.54
N ARG A 46 16.49 5.91 7.25
CA ARG A 46 17.07 6.79 8.29
C ARG A 46 15.97 7.51 9.04
N VAL A 47 16.10 7.54 10.35
CA VAL A 47 15.26 8.33 11.25
C VAL A 47 16.15 8.95 12.33
N THR A 48 15.74 10.08 12.90
CA THR A 48 16.39 10.63 14.10
C THR A 48 15.60 10.20 15.31
N VAL A 49 16.25 9.59 16.29
CA VAL A 49 15.58 9.02 17.46
C VAL A 49 16.27 9.47 18.75
N GLN A 50 15.45 9.68 19.78
CA GLN A 50 15.86 9.92 21.15
C GLN A 50 15.06 8.99 22.08
N GLY A 51 15.73 8.36 23.06
CA GLY A 51 15.10 7.46 24.03
C GLY A 51 15.73 6.08 24.08
N ALA A 52 14.97 5.08 24.58
CA ALA A 52 15.49 3.75 24.85
C ALA A 52 15.35 2.82 23.62
N LEU A 53 16.48 2.53 22.99
CA LEU A 53 16.62 1.72 21.78
C LEU A 53 17.72 0.69 21.94
N SER A 54 17.74 -0.34 21.08
CA SER A 54 18.87 -1.27 20.95
C SER A 54 20.19 -0.53 20.64
N SER A 55 21.31 -1.11 21.03
CA SER A 55 22.63 -0.65 20.60
C SER A 55 22.73 -0.65 19.07
N PRO A 56 23.53 0.26 18.47
CA PRO A 56 23.72 0.28 17.02
C PRO A 56 24.27 -1.04 16.49
N ASP A 57 23.64 -1.56 15.42
CA ASP A 57 24.15 -2.71 14.67
C ASP A 57 25.46 -2.31 13.93
N PRO A 58 26.45 -3.21 13.80
CA PRO A 58 27.67 -2.92 13.03
C PRO A 58 27.41 -2.39 11.61
N ARG A 59 26.34 -2.87 10.96
CA ARG A 59 25.89 -2.38 9.65
C ARG A 59 25.43 -0.93 9.69
N GLU A 60 24.78 -0.49 10.79
CA GLU A 60 24.42 0.93 10.96
C GLU A 60 25.68 1.81 11.03
N THR A 61 26.68 1.34 11.78
CA THR A 61 27.95 2.06 11.92
C THR A 61 28.66 2.20 10.57
N SER A 62 28.63 1.15 9.76
CA SER A 62 29.20 1.15 8.41
C SER A 62 28.47 2.09 7.45
N LEU A 63 27.10 2.11 7.49
CA LEU A 63 26.27 2.86 6.54
C LEU A 63 26.06 4.32 6.93
N LEU A 64 26.03 4.62 8.23
CA LEU A 64 25.72 5.96 8.74
C LEU A 64 26.97 6.74 9.19
N GLY A 65 27.99 6.02 9.64
CA GLY A 65 29.14 6.57 10.27
C GLY A 65 28.90 7.05 11.72
N ALA A 66 29.98 7.11 12.53
CA ALA A 66 29.89 7.46 13.95
C ALA A 66 29.29 8.85 14.22
N ALA A 67 29.52 9.82 13.33
CA ALA A 67 28.99 11.17 13.49
C ALA A 67 27.46 11.23 13.39
N ALA A 68 26.85 10.45 12.50
CA ALA A 68 25.39 10.38 12.37
C ALA A 68 24.75 9.66 13.57
N LEU A 69 25.35 8.56 14.01
CA LEU A 69 24.89 7.83 15.21
C LEU A 69 24.91 8.71 16.47
N ARG A 70 25.98 9.53 16.65
CA ARG A 70 26.04 10.48 17.77
C ARG A 70 24.94 11.55 17.74
N ARG A 71 24.44 11.90 16.56
CA ARG A 71 23.28 12.80 16.39
C ARG A 71 21.93 12.10 16.54
N GLY A 72 21.91 10.83 16.93
CA GLY A 72 20.69 10.05 17.10
C GLY A 72 20.10 9.51 15.78
N VAL A 73 20.85 9.56 14.67
CA VAL A 73 20.37 8.97 13.41
C VAL A 73 20.52 7.46 13.49
N ARG A 74 19.44 6.74 13.20
CA ARG A 74 19.38 5.28 13.22
C ARG A 74 18.77 4.75 11.92
N LEU A 75 19.00 3.48 11.62
CA LEU A 75 18.31 2.75 10.56
C LEU A 75 17.12 2.00 11.16
N ALA A 76 15.90 2.41 10.81
CA ALA A 76 14.68 1.84 11.39
C ALA A 76 14.58 0.31 11.22
N CYS A 77 15.17 -0.25 10.17
CA CYS A 77 15.19 -1.69 9.91
C CYS A 77 16.22 -2.48 10.74
N LEU A 78 17.09 -1.82 11.49
CA LEU A 78 18.12 -2.46 12.33
C LEU A 78 18.00 -2.05 13.80
N THR A 79 17.00 -1.24 14.14
CA THR A 79 16.80 -0.67 15.47
C THR A 79 15.55 -1.25 16.11
N THR A 80 15.63 -1.73 17.34
CA THR A 80 14.47 -2.19 18.12
C THR A 80 14.14 -1.21 19.25
N VAL A 81 12.87 -1.16 19.62
CA VAL A 81 12.32 -0.32 20.67
C VAL A 81 12.48 -1.03 22.01
N GLU A 82 13.30 -0.46 22.91
CA GLU A 82 13.57 -1.02 24.24
C GLU A 82 12.79 -0.33 25.37
N GLY A 83 12.32 0.88 25.13
CA GLY A 83 11.52 1.70 26.04
C GLY A 83 10.91 2.89 25.31
N ASP A 84 10.46 3.88 26.07
CA ASP A 84 9.87 5.09 25.48
C ASP A 84 10.88 5.83 24.61
N CYS A 85 10.43 6.27 23.45
CA CYS A 85 11.28 6.99 22.52
C CYS A 85 10.49 7.98 21.65
N THR A 86 11.22 8.98 21.14
CA THR A 86 10.71 9.98 20.20
C THR A 86 11.43 9.81 18.86
N VAL A 87 10.68 9.73 17.78
CA VAL A 87 11.17 9.55 16.42
C VAL A 87 10.82 10.77 15.59
N THR A 88 11.81 11.34 14.92
CA THR A 88 11.61 12.40 13.92
C THR A 88 11.87 11.85 12.53
N LEU A 89 10.87 11.93 11.68
CA LEU A 89 10.97 11.56 10.27
C LEU A 89 11.55 12.73 9.49
N GLY A 90 12.56 12.48 8.64
CA GLY A 90 13.25 13.54 7.88
C GLY A 90 12.34 14.21 6.84
N ALA A 91 12.54 15.50 6.61
CA ALA A 91 11.78 16.31 5.65
C ALA A 91 12.01 15.91 4.17
N ASP A 92 13.10 15.21 3.86
CA ASP A 92 13.46 14.82 2.48
C ASP A 92 12.56 13.72 1.87
N ARG A 93 11.44 13.39 2.53
CA ARG A 93 10.60 12.24 2.21
C ARG A 93 9.11 12.57 2.15
N ALA A 94 8.75 13.73 1.64
CA ALA A 94 7.42 13.88 1.10
C ALA A 94 7.29 12.87 -0.05
N VAL A 95 6.68 11.72 0.22
CA VAL A 95 6.33 10.77 -0.84
C VAL A 95 5.45 11.54 -1.80
N GLN A 96 5.94 11.76 -3.01
CA GLN A 96 5.11 12.34 -4.07
C GLN A 96 4.01 11.31 -4.35
N VAL A 97 2.84 11.57 -3.78
CA VAL A 97 1.63 10.86 -4.17
C VAL A 97 1.25 11.39 -5.53
N ILE A 98 1.36 10.55 -6.55
CA ILE A 98 0.90 10.90 -7.89
C ILE A 98 -0.61 11.11 -7.79
N ARG A 99 -1.06 12.35 -8.00
CA ARG A 99 -2.48 12.67 -8.04
C ARG A 99 -3.04 12.17 -9.36
N SER A 100 -4.15 11.46 -9.31
CA SER A 100 -4.89 11.07 -10.52
C SER A 100 -5.74 12.24 -11.01
N ASP A 101 -5.13 13.23 -11.63
CA ASP A 101 -5.82 14.41 -12.17
C ASP A 101 -6.31 14.18 -13.62
N GLY A 102 -6.48 12.90 -14.00
CA GLY A 102 -6.92 12.52 -15.33
C GLY A 102 -8.35 12.97 -15.65
N THR A 103 -8.58 13.32 -16.92
CA THR A 103 -9.90 13.62 -17.43
C THR A 103 -10.77 12.37 -17.42
N MET A 104 -11.95 12.44 -16.82
CA MET A 104 -12.93 11.34 -16.87
C MET A 104 -13.53 11.27 -18.27
N PRO A 105 -13.51 10.10 -18.93
CA PRO A 105 -14.22 9.94 -20.19
C PRO A 105 -15.73 10.09 -19.98
N VAL A 106 -16.43 10.58 -21.00
CA VAL A 106 -17.90 10.61 -20.99
C VAL A 106 -18.42 9.19 -21.25
N PHE A 107 -19.17 8.65 -20.32
CA PHE A 107 -19.79 7.32 -20.46
C PHE A 107 -21.16 7.30 -19.75
N ALA A 108 -22.04 6.40 -20.18
CA ALA A 108 -23.26 6.11 -19.45
C ALA A 108 -22.93 5.17 -18.28
N PRO A 109 -23.15 5.56 -17.02
CA PRO A 109 -22.81 4.72 -15.90
C PRO A 109 -23.77 3.52 -15.78
N GLU A 110 -23.21 2.33 -15.68
CA GLU A 110 -23.91 1.09 -15.32
C GLU A 110 -23.36 0.58 -13.98
N PRO A 111 -23.77 1.17 -12.84
CA PRO A 111 -23.17 0.87 -11.56
C PRO A 111 -23.47 -0.56 -11.10
N ILE A 112 -22.43 -1.29 -10.72
CA ILE A 112 -22.51 -2.63 -10.10
C ILE A 112 -22.81 -2.56 -8.59
N PHE A 113 -23.05 -1.37 -8.06
CA PHE A 113 -23.32 -1.07 -6.65
C PHE A 113 -24.71 -0.42 -6.50
N GLU A 114 -25.28 -0.51 -5.28
CA GLU A 114 -26.63 -0.01 -5.01
C GLU A 114 -26.66 1.45 -4.56
N LYS A 115 -25.76 1.85 -3.68
CA LYS A 115 -25.68 3.21 -3.10
C LYS A 115 -24.38 3.89 -3.46
N TYR A 116 -23.27 3.33 -2.97
CA TYR A 116 -21.94 3.90 -3.14
C TYR A 116 -20.95 2.82 -3.54
N GLY A 117 -20.17 3.12 -4.55
CA GLY A 117 -19.09 2.25 -5.01
C GLY A 117 -17.74 2.92 -4.90
N ALA A 118 -16.72 2.17 -4.53
CA ALA A 118 -15.35 2.64 -4.54
C ALA A 118 -14.51 1.88 -5.57
N ALA A 119 -13.56 2.57 -6.19
CA ALA A 119 -12.52 1.95 -7.00
C ALA A 119 -11.17 2.26 -6.38
N VAL A 120 -10.34 1.25 -6.21
CA VAL A 120 -9.00 1.36 -5.61
C VAL A 120 -7.99 0.77 -6.57
N ASP A 121 -6.99 1.57 -6.94
CA ASP A 121 -5.81 1.13 -7.65
C ASP A 121 -4.69 0.85 -6.66
N ILE A 122 -4.22 -0.40 -6.65
CA ILE A 122 -3.19 -0.91 -5.74
C ILE A 122 -1.86 -0.91 -6.49
N GLY A 123 -1.29 0.29 -6.64
CA GLY A 123 0.03 0.44 -7.22
C GLY A 123 1.14 -0.03 -6.27
N THR A 124 2.29 -0.36 -6.82
CA THR A 124 3.47 -0.74 -6.03
C THR A 124 3.91 0.38 -5.10
N THR A 125 3.85 1.63 -5.56
CA THR A 125 4.28 2.81 -4.81
C THR A 125 3.13 3.52 -4.10
N THR A 126 1.96 3.59 -4.73
CA THR A 126 0.82 4.41 -4.31
C THR A 126 -0.46 3.59 -4.32
N LEU A 127 -1.31 3.79 -3.31
CA LEU A 127 -2.71 3.40 -3.34
C LEU A 127 -3.52 4.64 -3.75
N ALA A 128 -4.34 4.54 -4.79
CA ALA A 128 -5.24 5.60 -5.22
C ALA A 128 -6.68 5.10 -5.21
N ALA A 129 -7.61 5.93 -4.74
CA ALA A 129 -9.00 5.54 -4.58
C ALA A 129 -9.96 6.65 -4.97
N ARG A 130 -11.11 6.26 -5.53
CA ARG A 130 -12.23 7.14 -5.87
C ARG A 130 -13.54 6.56 -5.37
N LEU A 131 -14.41 7.42 -4.87
CA LEU A 131 -15.75 7.08 -4.37
C LEU A 131 -16.81 7.69 -5.28
N TYR A 132 -17.76 6.87 -5.68
CA TYR A 132 -18.82 7.24 -6.62
C TYR A 132 -20.22 7.04 -6.02
N GLY A 133 -21.13 7.96 -6.35
CA GLY A 133 -22.56 7.77 -6.15
C GLY A 133 -23.19 6.98 -7.31
N ARG A 134 -24.43 6.52 -7.13
CA ARG A 134 -25.14 5.67 -8.10
C ARG A 134 -25.29 6.27 -9.50
N THR A 135 -25.28 7.59 -9.62
CA THR A 135 -25.34 8.27 -10.92
C THR A 135 -23.99 8.37 -11.64
N GLY A 136 -22.94 7.76 -11.11
CA GLY A 136 -21.58 7.90 -11.61
C GLY A 136 -20.86 9.19 -11.18
N ALA A 137 -21.51 10.02 -10.35
CA ALA A 137 -20.89 11.22 -9.81
C ALA A 137 -19.71 10.87 -8.90
N LEU A 138 -18.55 11.48 -9.14
CA LEU A 138 -17.40 11.40 -8.25
C LEU A 138 -17.68 12.20 -6.98
N LEU A 139 -17.73 11.54 -5.83
CA LEU A 139 -18.03 12.15 -4.52
C LEU A 139 -16.77 12.53 -3.77
N ALA A 140 -15.74 11.71 -3.83
CA ALA A 140 -14.46 11.94 -3.16
C ALA A 140 -13.33 11.15 -3.84
N GLN A 141 -12.10 11.57 -3.59
CA GLN A 141 -10.91 10.83 -3.98
C GLN A 141 -9.83 10.96 -2.92
N ALA A 142 -9.01 9.93 -2.79
CA ALA A 142 -7.89 9.90 -1.86
C ALA A 142 -6.73 9.10 -2.44
N ALA A 143 -5.52 9.41 -2.04
CA ALA A 143 -4.35 8.63 -2.37
C ALA A 143 -3.38 8.64 -1.19
N ALA A 144 -2.62 7.56 -1.04
CA ALA A 144 -1.59 7.42 -0.03
C ALA A 144 -0.43 6.56 -0.56
N PRO A 145 0.75 6.68 0.01
CA PRO A 145 1.83 5.75 -0.27
C PRO A 145 1.42 4.32 0.07
N ASN A 146 1.80 3.36 -0.77
CA ASN A 146 1.55 1.95 -0.46
C ASN A 146 2.31 1.56 0.82
N PRO A 147 1.61 1.15 1.89
CA PRO A 147 2.26 0.86 3.18
C PRO A 147 3.19 -0.35 3.14
N GLN A 148 3.07 -1.23 2.12
CA GLN A 148 3.99 -2.36 1.94
C GLN A 148 5.43 -1.95 1.60
N ARG A 149 5.72 -0.68 1.33
CA ARG A 149 7.08 -0.19 1.09
C ARG A 149 8.06 -0.45 2.24
N ILE A 150 7.58 -0.77 3.44
CA ILE A 150 8.41 -1.22 4.57
C ILE A 150 8.99 -2.63 4.33
N TYR A 151 8.32 -3.44 3.52
CA TYR A 151 8.74 -4.79 3.12
C TYR A 151 9.59 -4.80 1.85
N GLY A 152 9.49 -3.78 1.01
CA GLY A 152 10.25 -3.61 -0.22
C GLY A 152 9.69 -2.51 -1.11
N ALA A 153 10.57 -1.90 -1.92
CA ALA A 153 10.17 -0.84 -2.85
C ALA A 153 9.45 -1.39 -4.09
N ASP A 154 9.74 -2.63 -4.46
CA ASP A 154 9.28 -3.29 -5.68
C ASP A 154 8.57 -4.62 -5.39
N VAL A 155 7.93 -5.17 -6.43
CA VAL A 155 7.16 -6.41 -6.36
C VAL A 155 8.05 -7.60 -6.01
N ILE A 156 9.27 -7.68 -6.56
CA ILE A 156 10.19 -8.82 -6.35
C ILE A 156 10.54 -8.93 -4.89
N THR A 157 11.00 -7.83 -4.27
CA THR A 157 11.35 -7.82 -2.85
C THR A 157 10.17 -8.18 -1.95
N ARG A 158 8.94 -7.76 -2.30
CA ARG A 158 7.73 -8.13 -1.53
C ARG A 158 7.37 -9.60 -1.71
N THR A 159 7.55 -10.15 -2.91
CA THR A 159 7.37 -11.58 -3.18
C THR A 159 8.35 -12.40 -2.33
N GLU A 160 9.65 -12.03 -2.30
CA GLU A 160 10.63 -12.66 -1.43
C GLU A 160 10.23 -12.62 0.06
N LYS A 161 9.70 -11.48 0.53
CA LYS A 161 9.20 -11.35 1.91
C LYS A 161 7.98 -12.21 2.18
N SER A 162 7.07 -12.32 1.23
CA SER A 162 5.90 -13.20 1.31
C SER A 162 6.31 -14.66 1.47
N LEU A 163 7.27 -15.12 0.66
CA LEU A 163 7.84 -16.47 0.73
C LEU A 163 8.62 -16.71 2.04
N ALA A 164 9.21 -15.68 2.61
CA ALA A 164 9.89 -15.73 3.89
C ALA A 164 8.95 -15.73 5.12
N GLY A 165 7.62 -15.86 4.92
CA GLY A 165 6.63 -15.97 5.99
C GLY A 165 5.88 -14.68 6.33
N GLU A 166 6.14 -13.56 5.64
CA GLU A 166 5.49 -12.26 5.89
C GLU A 166 4.17 -12.07 5.10
N ARG A 167 3.61 -13.14 4.55
CA ARG A 167 2.42 -13.14 3.68
C ARG A 167 1.24 -12.40 4.32
N GLU A 168 0.84 -12.78 5.53
CA GLU A 168 -0.30 -12.17 6.22
C GLU A 168 -0.02 -10.74 6.66
N SER A 169 1.22 -10.43 7.03
CA SER A 169 1.64 -9.07 7.39
C SER A 169 1.54 -8.13 6.19
N LEU A 170 1.98 -8.58 5.01
CA LEU A 170 1.87 -7.86 3.74
C LEU A 170 0.40 -7.61 3.36
N ALA A 171 -0.44 -8.64 3.44
CA ALA A 171 -1.87 -8.53 3.12
C ALA A 171 -2.59 -7.57 4.07
N ARG A 172 -2.37 -7.69 5.37
CA ARG A 172 -2.94 -6.80 6.38
C ARG A 172 -2.55 -5.35 6.12
N CYS A 173 -1.28 -5.12 5.82
CA CYS A 173 -0.74 -3.80 5.54
C CYS A 173 -1.47 -3.09 4.39
N ILE A 174 -1.76 -3.79 3.27
CA ILE A 174 -2.57 -3.23 2.16
C ILE A 174 -4.00 -3.00 2.61
N ARG A 175 -4.65 -3.97 3.27
CA ARG A 175 -6.04 -3.87 3.74
C ARG A 175 -6.23 -2.66 4.65
N ASP A 176 -5.32 -2.44 5.60
CA ASP A 176 -5.35 -1.28 6.50
C ASP A 176 -5.19 0.03 5.73
N GLY A 177 -4.34 0.05 4.69
CA GLY A 177 -4.18 1.19 3.80
C GLY A 177 -5.45 1.53 3.03
N ILE A 178 -6.12 0.51 2.46
CA ILE A 178 -7.40 0.66 1.76
C ILE A 178 -8.50 1.14 2.73
N ASP A 179 -8.59 0.57 3.91
CA ASP A 179 -9.53 0.98 4.96
C ASP A 179 -9.35 2.45 5.36
N SER A 180 -8.11 2.90 5.44
CA SER A 180 -7.80 4.32 5.71
C SER A 180 -8.30 5.24 4.60
N LEU A 181 -8.10 4.86 3.33
CA LEU A 181 -8.60 5.62 2.17
C LEU A 181 -10.13 5.64 2.13
N LEU A 182 -10.80 4.51 2.39
CA LEU A 182 -12.26 4.44 2.45
C LEU A 182 -12.83 5.36 3.53
N ARG A 183 -12.26 5.35 4.75
CA ARG A 183 -12.68 6.26 5.83
C ARG A 183 -12.46 7.73 5.46
N GLN A 184 -11.32 8.05 4.86
CA GLN A 184 -11.02 9.41 4.42
C GLN A 184 -12.01 9.90 3.37
N MET A 185 -12.28 9.11 2.34
CA MET A 185 -13.22 9.46 1.27
C MET A 185 -14.66 9.56 1.78
N SER A 186 -15.07 8.65 2.67
CA SER A 186 -16.39 8.68 3.28
C SER A 186 -16.61 9.92 4.12
N ALA A 187 -15.60 10.33 4.89
CA ALA A 187 -15.65 11.59 5.65
C ALA A 187 -15.75 12.82 4.73
N GLN A 188 -15.03 12.85 3.61
CA GLN A 188 -15.10 13.92 2.59
C GLN A 188 -16.49 13.99 1.95
N ALA A 189 -17.12 12.83 1.70
CA ALA A 189 -18.44 12.72 1.09
C ALA A 189 -19.61 12.87 2.09
N GLY A 190 -19.33 12.95 3.39
CA GLY A 190 -20.36 13.03 4.42
C GLY A 190 -21.20 11.77 4.60
N ILE A 191 -20.63 10.59 4.30
CA ILE A 191 -21.30 9.29 4.43
C ILE A 191 -20.56 8.37 5.41
N PRO A 192 -21.24 7.42 6.06
CA PRO A 192 -20.55 6.40 6.85
C PRO A 192 -19.82 5.42 5.91
N PRO A 193 -18.60 4.96 6.24
CA PRO A 193 -17.84 4.01 5.41
C PRO A 193 -18.60 2.72 5.11
N GLU A 194 -19.43 2.25 6.06
CA GLU A 194 -20.25 1.05 5.94
C GLU A 194 -21.37 1.17 4.88
N ALA A 195 -21.63 2.38 4.39
CA ALA A 195 -22.59 2.62 3.31
C ALA A 195 -22.01 2.30 1.92
N VAL A 196 -20.70 2.12 1.81
CA VAL A 196 -20.04 1.62 0.59
C VAL A 196 -20.37 0.14 0.45
N ASP A 197 -21.12 -0.22 -0.60
CA ASP A 197 -21.62 -1.58 -0.80
C ASP A 197 -20.82 -2.41 -1.81
N THR A 198 -19.96 -1.77 -2.61
CA THR A 198 -19.08 -2.46 -3.55
C THR A 198 -17.75 -1.71 -3.66
N VAL A 199 -16.66 -2.48 -3.64
CA VAL A 199 -15.31 -1.96 -3.88
C VAL A 199 -14.65 -2.76 -5.00
N VAL A 200 -14.18 -2.08 -6.03
CA VAL A 200 -13.34 -2.65 -7.08
C VAL A 200 -11.89 -2.44 -6.69
N LEU A 201 -11.13 -3.53 -6.64
CA LEU A 201 -9.72 -3.55 -6.21
C LEU A 201 -8.86 -3.98 -7.40
N THR A 202 -8.24 -3.03 -8.07
CA THR A 202 -7.36 -3.27 -9.22
C THR A 202 -5.90 -3.13 -8.87
N GLY A 203 -5.02 -3.64 -9.71
CA GLY A 203 -3.57 -3.54 -9.58
C GLY A 203 -2.86 -4.63 -10.37
N ASN A 204 -1.54 -4.62 -10.32
CA ASN A 204 -0.73 -5.69 -10.88
C ASN A 204 -1.09 -7.04 -10.24
N THR A 205 -0.96 -8.15 -10.99
CA THR A 205 -1.32 -9.50 -10.51
C THR A 205 -0.66 -9.84 -9.19
N ALA A 206 0.64 -9.59 -9.04
CA ALA A 206 1.33 -9.84 -7.78
C ALA A 206 0.80 -8.99 -6.63
N MET A 207 0.36 -7.75 -6.87
CA MET A 207 -0.26 -6.91 -5.84
C MET A 207 -1.60 -7.49 -5.37
N LEU A 208 -2.39 -8.11 -6.25
CA LEU A 208 -3.63 -8.79 -5.88
C LEU A 208 -3.36 -10.10 -5.10
N TYR A 209 -2.30 -10.84 -5.44
CA TYR A 209 -1.84 -11.99 -4.63
C TYR A 209 -1.45 -11.55 -3.22
N LEU A 210 -0.67 -10.47 -3.10
CA LEU A 210 -0.26 -9.93 -1.80
C LEU A 210 -1.44 -9.39 -0.98
N LEU A 211 -2.47 -8.83 -1.63
CA LEU A 211 -3.70 -8.37 -0.98
C LEU A 211 -4.51 -9.52 -0.39
N THR A 212 -4.64 -10.62 -1.15
CA THR A 212 -5.45 -11.79 -0.81
C THR A 212 -4.67 -12.83 0.00
N ALA A 213 -3.44 -12.54 0.38
CA ALA A 213 -2.53 -13.47 1.06
C ALA A 213 -2.34 -14.81 0.31
N ARG A 214 -2.45 -14.81 -1.02
CA ARG A 214 -2.19 -16.01 -1.82
C ARG A 214 -0.72 -16.37 -1.82
N ASP A 215 -0.44 -17.63 -2.13
CA ASP A 215 0.91 -18.08 -2.35
C ASP A 215 1.46 -17.42 -3.63
N VAL A 216 2.62 -16.79 -3.52
CA VAL A 216 3.29 -16.09 -4.62
C VAL A 216 4.39 -16.93 -5.27
N ASP A 217 4.55 -18.20 -4.86
CA ASP A 217 5.61 -19.07 -5.34
C ASP A 217 5.57 -19.20 -6.87
N CYS A 218 4.38 -19.42 -7.44
CA CYS A 218 4.16 -19.50 -8.89
C CYS A 218 4.56 -18.23 -9.66
N LEU A 219 4.65 -17.08 -9.00
CA LEU A 219 5.08 -15.80 -9.59
C LEU A 219 6.58 -15.53 -9.40
N SER A 220 7.28 -16.32 -8.56
CA SER A 220 8.65 -16.05 -8.13
C SER A 220 9.72 -16.69 -9.03
N HIS A 221 9.35 -17.67 -9.84
CA HIS A 221 10.28 -18.43 -10.68
C HIS A 221 9.67 -18.79 -12.04
N ALA A 222 10.51 -19.03 -13.03
CA ALA A 222 10.08 -19.47 -14.36
C ALA A 222 9.27 -20.78 -14.27
N PRO A 223 8.20 -20.92 -15.06
CA PRO A 223 7.76 -20.07 -16.17
C PRO A 223 6.87 -18.87 -15.78
N PHE A 224 6.79 -18.47 -14.52
CA PHE A 224 6.01 -17.33 -14.02
C PHE A 224 4.52 -17.40 -14.38
N LEU A 225 3.90 -18.52 -14.08
CA LEU A 225 2.48 -18.78 -14.38
C LEU A 225 1.61 -18.53 -13.14
N ALA A 226 0.76 -17.51 -13.21
CA ALA A 226 -0.23 -17.27 -12.19
C ALA A 226 -1.27 -18.41 -12.16
N ASP A 227 -1.51 -18.99 -10.98
CA ASP A 227 -2.53 -20.00 -10.74
C ASP A 227 -3.93 -19.40 -10.57
N GLU A 228 -4.01 -18.08 -10.34
CA GLU A 228 -5.24 -17.32 -10.24
C GLU A 228 -5.12 -16.02 -11.05
N LEU A 229 -6.08 -15.75 -11.93
CA LEU A 229 -6.17 -14.51 -12.70
C LEU A 229 -7.36 -13.64 -12.31
N PHE A 230 -8.04 -13.96 -11.21
CA PHE A 230 -9.18 -13.23 -10.67
C PHE A 230 -10.34 -13.08 -11.68
N GLY A 231 -11.01 -11.93 -11.74
CA GLY A 231 -12.21 -11.72 -12.56
C GLY A 231 -13.47 -12.13 -11.81
N ARG A 232 -13.46 -12.03 -10.48
CA ARG A 232 -14.53 -12.49 -9.58
C ARG A 232 -14.66 -11.60 -8.35
N TYR A 233 -15.72 -11.78 -7.62
CA TYR A 233 -15.82 -11.28 -6.25
C TYR A 233 -14.96 -12.12 -5.31
N ALA A 234 -14.33 -11.47 -4.34
CA ALA A 234 -13.64 -12.15 -3.25
C ALA A 234 -14.65 -12.75 -2.26
N GLU A 235 -14.33 -13.93 -1.74
CA GLU A 235 -15.09 -14.51 -0.64
C GLU A 235 -14.78 -13.77 0.67
N PRO A 236 -15.75 -13.68 1.60
CA PRO A 236 -15.53 -12.98 2.87
C PRO A 236 -14.41 -13.54 3.74
N GLU A 237 -14.08 -14.81 3.56
CA GLU A 237 -12.97 -15.50 4.24
C GLU A 237 -11.61 -15.14 3.65
N GLU A 238 -11.58 -14.88 2.33
CA GLU A 238 -10.37 -14.52 1.59
C GLU A 238 -9.99 -13.06 1.83
N LEU A 239 -10.97 -12.16 1.73
CA LEU A 239 -10.73 -10.72 1.78
C LEU A 239 -11.89 -9.98 2.43
N ARG A 240 -11.59 -9.22 3.47
CA ARG A 240 -12.55 -8.36 4.15
C ARG A 240 -11.92 -7.03 4.51
N LEU A 241 -12.68 -5.96 4.32
CA LEU A 241 -12.29 -4.60 4.69
C LEU A 241 -13.04 -4.16 5.94
N SER A 242 -12.33 -3.68 6.95
CA SER A 242 -12.92 -3.29 8.23
C SER A 242 -13.74 -2.01 8.14
N ALA A 243 -13.42 -1.11 7.21
CA ALA A 243 -14.17 0.11 6.96
C ALA A 243 -15.53 -0.15 6.29
N ALA A 244 -15.61 -1.17 5.44
CA ALA A 244 -16.83 -1.54 4.71
C ALA A 244 -17.05 -3.06 4.79
N PRO A 245 -17.42 -3.61 5.97
CA PRO A 245 -17.39 -5.05 6.23
C PRO A 245 -18.46 -5.85 5.45
N LYS A 246 -19.46 -5.18 4.88
CA LYS A 246 -20.53 -5.78 4.07
C LYS A 246 -20.36 -5.52 2.57
N ALA A 247 -19.33 -4.77 2.18
CA ALA A 247 -19.09 -4.46 0.78
C ALA A 247 -18.70 -5.72 0.00
N ARG A 248 -19.22 -5.84 -1.21
CA ARG A 248 -18.77 -6.83 -2.17
C ARG A 248 -17.45 -6.35 -2.77
N LEU A 249 -16.40 -7.18 -2.71
CA LEU A 249 -15.06 -6.83 -3.16
C LEU A 249 -14.80 -7.51 -4.50
N TYR A 250 -14.78 -6.73 -5.58
CA TYR A 250 -14.53 -7.25 -6.93
C TYR A 250 -13.06 -7.09 -7.30
N LEU A 251 -12.45 -8.18 -7.71
CA LEU A 251 -11.08 -8.26 -8.20
C LEU A 251 -11.14 -8.46 -9.72
N PRO A 252 -10.86 -7.43 -10.54
CA PRO A 252 -10.92 -7.54 -11.99
C PRO A 252 -9.92 -8.57 -12.52
N ARG A 253 -10.21 -9.11 -13.71
CA ARG A 253 -9.38 -10.14 -14.32
C ARG A 253 -8.02 -9.61 -14.72
N CYS A 254 -6.98 -10.31 -14.29
CA CYS A 254 -5.61 -10.15 -14.76
C CYS A 254 -5.39 -10.85 -16.12
N ILE A 255 -4.35 -10.46 -16.83
CA ILE A 255 -3.98 -11.06 -18.13
C ILE A 255 -2.94 -12.16 -17.93
N SER A 256 -1.92 -11.92 -17.10
CA SER A 256 -0.84 -12.85 -16.81
C SER A 256 -0.22 -12.57 -15.44
N ALA A 257 0.85 -13.26 -15.09
CA ALA A 257 1.58 -13.11 -13.83
C ALA A 257 2.01 -11.66 -13.53
N PHE A 258 2.38 -10.89 -14.55
CA PHE A 258 2.88 -9.51 -14.39
C PHE A 258 2.08 -8.46 -15.17
N VAL A 259 1.01 -8.87 -15.88
CA VAL A 259 0.08 -7.97 -16.56
C VAL A 259 -1.26 -8.09 -15.84
N GLY A 260 -1.52 -7.17 -14.96
CA GLY A 260 -2.58 -7.25 -13.97
C GLY A 260 -3.92 -6.65 -14.39
N ALA A 261 -4.76 -6.47 -13.39
CA ALA A 261 -6.09 -5.91 -13.50
C ALA A 261 -6.06 -4.39 -13.76
N ASP A 262 -4.97 -3.70 -13.44
CA ASP A 262 -4.65 -2.33 -13.81
C ASP A 262 -4.75 -2.13 -15.32
N ILE A 263 -4.06 -2.96 -16.10
CA ILE A 263 -4.11 -2.94 -17.57
C ILE A 263 -5.49 -3.31 -18.10
N THR A 264 -6.14 -4.31 -17.54
CA THR A 264 -7.50 -4.70 -17.95
C THR A 264 -8.48 -3.54 -17.69
N SER A 265 -8.38 -2.90 -16.54
CA SER A 265 -9.21 -1.74 -16.19
C SER A 265 -8.94 -0.54 -17.11
N ALA A 266 -7.67 -0.28 -17.43
CA ALA A 266 -7.27 0.78 -18.36
C ALA A 266 -7.80 0.52 -19.78
N ARG A 267 -7.80 -0.73 -20.25
CA ARG A 267 -8.42 -1.13 -21.54
C ARG A 267 -9.91 -0.84 -21.57
N VAL A 268 -10.63 -1.17 -20.50
CA VAL A 268 -12.08 -0.89 -20.39
C VAL A 268 -12.31 0.61 -20.35
N ALA A 269 -11.60 1.34 -19.49
CA ALA A 269 -11.76 2.78 -19.31
C ALA A 269 -11.43 3.59 -20.57
N SER A 270 -10.42 3.18 -21.34
CA SER A 270 -10.03 3.84 -22.60
C SER A 270 -10.92 3.50 -23.77
N GLN A 271 -11.79 2.47 -23.65
CA GLN A 271 -12.65 1.94 -24.73
C GLN A 271 -11.83 1.55 -25.99
N ILE A 272 -10.55 1.23 -25.83
CA ILE A 272 -9.64 0.95 -26.94
C ILE A 272 -10.10 -0.23 -27.80
N CYS A 273 -10.77 -1.21 -27.20
CA CYS A 273 -11.26 -2.40 -27.89
C CYS A 273 -12.55 -2.19 -28.67
N THR A 274 -13.22 -1.04 -28.49
CA THR A 274 -14.49 -0.72 -29.17
C THR A 274 -14.33 0.31 -30.28
N ARG A 275 -13.12 0.84 -30.43
CA ARG A 275 -12.77 1.81 -31.48
C ARG A 275 -12.46 1.10 -32.79
N PRO A 276 -12.92 1.62 -33.94
CA PRO A 276 -12.61 1.05 -35.24
C PRO A 276 -11.18 1.34 -35.70
N GLU A 277 -10.54 2.38 -35.14
CA GLU A 277 -9.17 2.78 -35.50
C GLU A 277 -8.12 1.99 -34.73
N SER A 278 -6.91 1.92 -35.28
CA SER A 278 -5.74 1.42 -34.55
C SER A 278 -5.42 2.35 -33.38
N ALA A 279 -5.27 1.80 -32.19
CA ALA A 279 -4.96 2.56 -30.99
C ALA A 279 -3.90 1.85 -30.15
N LEU A 280 -3.08 2.63 -29.43
CA LEU A 280 -2.05 2.16 -28.51
C LEU A 280 -2.41 2.60 -27.08
N LEU A 281 -2.44 1.67 -26.15
CA LEU A 281 -2.45 1.93 -24.72
C LEU A 281 -1.05 1.72 -24.18
N ALA A 282 -0.44 2.79 -23.67
CA ALA A 282 0.85 2.73 -22.98
C ALA A 282 0.64 2.96 -21.48
N ASP A 283 1.07 2.00 -20.67
CA ASP A 283 1.17 2.11 -19.22
C ASP A 283 2.65 2.20 -18.87
N ILE A 284 3.03 3.32 -18.22
CA ILE A 284 4.43 3.63 -17.90
C ILE A 284 4.52 3.73 -16.38
N GLY A 285 4.97 2.64 -15.75
CA GLY A 285 5.14 2.50 -14.31
C GLY A 285 6.49 2.97 -13.77
#